data_ae8b6dfaf43525ec0f798e6dd13def00
#
_entry.id   ae8b6dfaf43525ec0f798e6dd13def00
#
_cell.length_a   1.000
_cell.length_b   1.000
_cell.length_c   1.000
_cell.angle_alpha   90.00
_cell.angle_beta   90.00
_cell.angle_gamma   90.00
#
_symmetry.space_group_name_H-M   'P 1'
#
loop_
_entity.id
_entity.type
_entity.pdbx_description
1 polymer ?
#
loop_
_entity_poly.entity_id
_entity_poly.type
_entity_poly.pdbx_seq_one_letter_code
_entity_poly.pdbx_strand_id
1 'polypeptide(L)'
;IIDSLLSCDLVGFHIPRYSENFINTIQSLRSIDIVEKKQVPKHLTSMGTALAQREFTTKIKCNNQIIKIDAFPVGTNPKDILQVLYSEYAVKRFRKIKESFHGCKTIIAAGRVDYVKGNTQKLEAFDRLLKRRPELHGKIKFVLTCVRAATEIRIYKEAQNQIEQLVGAINGNYSSSSWTPVTLFTEPVSLLDLFCYYKAADICWTTPLRDGLNLVAKEYIIAHEGVNGVLILSEFVGAAIELPQAILVNPYSSELMDQAIDEALGMPEEEQREKMAKMYEIVSTYDVQYWANRFLHHFSNNLKA
;
A
#
# COMPACT_ATOMS: atom_id res chain seq x y z
N ILE A 1 -8.95 22.30 14.55
CA ILE A 1 -9.18 21.15 13.64
C ILE A 1 -10.46 20.40 14.04
N ILE A 2 -10.58 19.88 15.29
CA ILE A 2 -11.77 19.11 15.71
C ILE A 2 -13.04 19.95 15.56
N ASP A 3 -13.07 21.17 16.09
CA ASP A 3 -14.25 22.04 16.00
C ASP A 3 -14.60 22.36 14.54
N SER A 4 -13.61 22.52 13.65
CA SER A 4 -13.84 22.70 12.22
C SER A 4 -14.45 21.46 11.56
N LEU A 5 -14.02 20.25 11.95
CA LEU A 5 -14.63 19.01 11.46
C LEU A 5 -16.06 18.83 12.00
N LEU A 6 -16.30 19.22 13.24
CA LEU A 6 -17.64 19.15 13.86
C LEU A 6 -18.64 20.20 13.31
N SER A 7 -18.19 21.16 12.51
CA SER A 7 -19.05 22.09 11.77
C SER A 7 -19.40 21.63 10.35
N CYS A 8 -18.89 20.46 9.91
CA CYS A 8 -19.21 19.88 8.61
C CYS A 8 -20.47 19.02 8.68
N ASP A 9 -21.20 18.90 7.55
CA ASP A 9 -22.36 18.00 7.43
C ASP A 9 -21.93 16.53 7.25
N LEU A 10 -20.73 16.30 6.70
CA LEU A 10 -20.15 14.99 6.45
C LEU A 10 -18.65 15.00 6.75
N VAL A 11 -18.18 14.01 7.50
CA VAL A 11 -16.76 13.75 7.73
C VAL A 11 -16.44 12.34 7.24
N GLY A 12 -15.52 12.22 6.29
CA GLY A 12 -15.14 10.97 5.66
C GLY A 12 -13.74 10.51 6.02
N PHE A 13 -13.58 9.20 6.17
CA PHE A 13 -12.30 8.54 6.44
C PHE A 13 -12.02 7.46 5.40
N HIS A 14 -10.79 6.99 5.29
CA HIS A 14 -10.46 5.91 4.37
C HIS A 14 -11.02 4.56 4.81
N ILE A 15 -11.05 4.29 6.11
CA ILE A 15 -11.53 3.01 6.63
C ILE A 15 -12.39 3.20 7.90
N PRO A 16 -13.29 2.25 8.22
CA PRO A 16 -14.16 2.32 9.39
C PRO A 16 -13.40 2.48 10.72
N ARG A 17 -12.25 1.86 10.88
CA ARG A 17 -11.41 1.99 12.08
C ARG A 17 -10.99 3.44 12.33
N TYR A 18 -10.70 4.20 11.28
CA TYR A 18 -10.29 5.60 11.46
C TYR A 18 -11.45 6.50 11.82
N SER A 19 -12.67 6.20 11.35
CA SER A 19 -13.87 6.91 11.83
C SER A 19 -14.11 6.64 13.31
N GLU A 20 -14.00 5.41 13.79
CA GLU A 20 -14.14 5.10 15.23
C GLU A 20 -13.02 5.75 16.07
N ASN A 21 -11.78 5.80 15.58
CA ASN A 21 -10.70 6.53 16.24
C ASN A 21 -11.03 8.03 16.39
N PHE A 22 -11.62 8.63 15.36
CA PHE A 22 -12.11 10.00 15.41
C PHE A 22 -13.21 10.16 16.45
N ILE A 23 -14.23 9.28 16.46
CA ILE A 23 -15.30 9.29 17.45
C ILE A 23 -14.76 9.22 18.88
N ASN A 24 -13.87 8.27 19.16
CA ASN A 24 -13.25 8.12 20.47
C ASN A 24 -12.47 9.38 20.88
N THR A 25 -11.78 10.01 19.92
CA THR A 25 -11.04 11.25 20.17
C THR A 25 -11.97 12.40 20.52
N ILE A 26 -13.05 12.59 19.76
CA ILE A 26 -13.97 13.71 20.04
C ILE A 26 -14.76 13.50 21.33
N GLN A 27 -15.15 12.25 21.67
CA GLN A 27 -15.80 11.96 22.95
C GLN A 27 -14.93 12.31 24.17
N SER A 28 -13.61 12.21 24.04
CA SER A 28 -12.69 12.63 25.11
C SER A 28 -12.55 14.14 25.25
N LEU A 29 -12.95 14.92 24.25
CA LEU A 29 -12.73 16.38 24.17
C LEU A 29 -14.02 17.20 24.13
N ARG A 30 -15.12 16.60 23.72
CA ARG A 30 -16.43 17.27 23.52
C ARG A 30 -17.56 16.33 23.91
N SER A 31 -18.68 16.91 24.35
CA SER A 31 -19.92 16.16 24.55
C SER A 31 -20.57 15.93 23.17
N ILE A 32 -20.71 14.69 22.78
CA ILE A 32 -21.42 14.26 21.58
C ILE A 32 -22.35 13.08 21.91
N ASP A 33 -23.45 12.99 21.18
CA ASP A 33 -24.34 11.82 21.21
C ASP A 33 -24.13 10.98 19.96
N ILE A 34 -23.98 9.67 20.14
CA ILE A 34 -23.98 8.72 19.02
C ILE A 34 -25.44 8.47 18.62
N VAL A 35 -25.79 8.84 17.38
CA VAL A 35 -27.17 8.74 16.86
C VAL A 35 -27.38 7.44 16.10
N GLU A 36 -26.38 7.00 15.33
CA GLU A 36 -26.50 5.79 14.49
C GLU A 36 -25.17 5.07 14.37
N LYS A 37 -25.21 3.72 14.45
CA LYS A 37 -24.13 2.81 14.07
C LYS A 37 -24.60 1.87 12.99
N LYS A 38 -23.70 1.43 12.11
CA LYS A 38 -23.96 0.43 11.06
C LYS A 38 -22.90 -0.66 11.05
N GLN A 39 -23.30 -1.83 10.56
CA GLN A 39 -22.35 -2.90 10.25
C GLN A 39 -21.42 -2.45 9.13
N VAL A 40 -20.15 -2.80 9.25
CA VAL A 40 -19.16 -2.52 8.20
C VAL A 40 -19.50 -3.36 6.96
N PRO A 41 -19.47 -2.77 5.74
CA PRO A 41 -19.65 -3.51 4.49
C PRO A 41 -18.65 -4.68 4.37
N LYS A 42 -19.08 -5.80 3.80
CA LYS A 42 -18.28 -7.04 3.71
C LYS A 42 -16.90 -6.82 3.09
N HIS A 43 -16.80 -5.99 2.06
CA HIS A 43 -15.53 -5.67 1.38
C HIS A 43 -14.56 -4.81 2.22
N LEU A 44 -15.02 -4.26 3.34
CA LEU A 44 -14.21 -3.49 4.30
C LEU A 44 -14.07 -4.22 5.65
N THR A 45 -14.42 -5.50 5.69
CA THR A 45 -14.42 -6.30 6.92
C THR A 45 -13.48 -7.50 6.74
N SER A 46 -12.19 -7.26 6.73
CA SER A 46 -11.20 -8.33 6.81
C SER A 46 -10.99 -8.70 8.28
N MET A 47 -11.74 -9.70 8.74
CA MET A 47 -11.63 -10.18 10.13
C MET A 47 -10.25 -10.79 10.38
N GLY A 48 -9.71 -10.52 11.57
CA GLY A 48 -8.37 -11.00 11.96
C GLY A 48 -7.22 -10.05 11.60
N THR A 49 -7.48 -8.95 10.91
CA THR A 49 -6.47 -7.91 10.68
C THR A 49 -6.46 -6.86 11.79
N ALA A 50 -5.32 -6.19 11.99
CA ALA A 50 -5.14 -5.16 13.02
C ALA A 50 -6.12 -3.98 12.91
N LEU A 51 -6.57 -3.66 11.68
CA LEU A 51 -7.49 -2.55 11.40
C LEU A 51 -8.95 -2.99 11.20
N ALA A 52 -9.27 -4.27 11.46
CA ALA A 52 -10.63 -4.78 11.32
C ALA A 52 -11.62 -4.04 12.25
N GLN A 53 -12.82 -3.82 11.75
CA GLN A 53 -13.93 -3.22 12.49
C GLN A 53 -15.23 -3.93 12.09
N ARG A 54 -16.07 -4.28 13.05
CA ARG A 54 -17.37 -4.94 12.78
C ARG A 54 -18.49 -3.96 12.50
N GLU A 55 -18.53 -2.90 13.30
CA GLU A 55 -19.51 -1.81 13.18
C GLU A 55 -18.81 -0.47 13.36
N PHE A 56 -19.39 0.59 12.85
CA PHE A 56 -18.87 1.93 13.04
C PHE A 56 -19.99 2.97 13.12
N THR A 57 -19.69 4.09 13.76
CA THR A 57 -20.60 5.20 13.94
C THR A 57 -20.80 5.91 12.61
N THR A 58 -22.07 6.08 12.20
CA THR A 58 -22.44 6.76 10.94
C THR A 58 -23.13 8.09 11.13
N LYS A 59 -23.62 8.39 12.35
CA LYS A 59 -24.17 9.71 12.70
C LYS A 59 -23.88 10.05 14.15
N ILE A 60 -23.51 11.28 14.38
CA ILE A 60 -23.38 11.89 15.70
C ILE A 60 -24.17 13.18 15.77
N LYS A 61 -24.52 13.59 16.99
CA LYS A 61 -25.09 14.90 17.28
C LYS A 61 -24.12 15.68 18.16
N CYS A 62 -23.78 16.90 17.73
CA CYS A 62 -22.99 17.86 18.49
C CYS A 62 -23.64 19.22 18.42
N ASN A 63 -23.89 19.87 19.55
CA ASN A 63 -24.52 21.22 19.61
C ASN A 63 -25.78 21.37 18.73
N ASN A 64 -26.71 20.41 18.78
CA ASN A 64 -27.91 20.31 17.95
C ASN A 64 -27.70 20.08 16.44
N GLN A 65 -26.48 19.99 15.96
CA GLN A 65 -26.16 19.62 14.57
C GLN A 65 -25.96 18.09 14.44
N ILE A 66 -26.55 17.49 13.40
CA ILE A 66 -26.32 16.12 13.02
C ILE A 66 -25.18 16.08 12.00
N ILE A 67 -24.16 15.31 12.29
CA ILE A 67 -22.97 15.12 11.45
C ILE A 67 -22.95 13.69 10.96
N LYS A 68 -22.87 13.49 9.65
CA LYS A 68 -22.67 12.17 9.04
C LYS A 68 -21.22 11.78 9.08
N ILE A 69 -20.97 10.52 9.36
CA ILE A 69 -19.60 9.92 9.34
C ILE A 69 -19.66 8.74 8.39
N ASP A 70 -18.66 8.60 7.51
CA ASP A 70 -18.58 7.39 6.66
C ASP A 70 -17.12 7.05 6.31
N ALA A 71 -16.93 5.85 5.78
CA ALA A 71 -15.66 5.35 5.29
C ALA A 71 -15.67 5.29 3.75
N PHE A 72 -14.73 6.00 3.14
CA PHE A 72 -14.57 6.15 1.71
C PHE A 72 -13.13 5.78 1.30
N PRO A 73 -12.76 4.46 1.24
CA PRO A 73 -11.44 4.09 0.73
C PRO A 73 -11.34 4.53 -0.74
N VAL A 74 -10.38 5.40 -1.03
CA VAL A 74 -10.19 5.86 -2.42
C VAL A 74 -9.62 4.72 -3.27
N GLY A 75 -10.18 4.57 -4.47
CA GLY A 75 -9.70 3.63 -5.48
C GLY A 75 -8.64 4.22 -6.39
N THR A 76 -8.00 3.37 -7.17
CA THR A 76 -7.20 3.77 -8.34
C THR A 76 -8.10 3.91 -9.57
N ASN A 77 -7.54 4.35 -10.71
CA ASN A 77 -8.22 4.27 -12.00
C ASN A 77 -7.63 3.12 -12.84
N PRO A 78 -8.24 1.91 -12.84
CA PRO A 78 -7.73 0.77 -13.60
C PRO A 78 -7.60 1.06 -15.09
N LYS A 79 -8.57 1.78 -15.67
CA LYS A 79 -8.58 2.10 -17.10
C LYS A 79 -7.36 2.94 -17.51
N ASP A 80 -7.05 3.98 -16.74
CA ASP A 80 -5.91 4.85 -17.05
C ASP A 80 -4.59 4.09 -16.90
N ILE A 81 -4.44 3.28 -15.84
CA ILE A 81 -3.23 2.47 -15.63
C ILE A 81 -3.03 1.50 -16.79
N LEU A 82 -4.06 0.76 -17.18
CA LEU A 82 -3.99 -0.21 -18.27
C LEU A 82 -3.78 0.48 -19.63
N GLN A 83 -4.42 1.63 -19.87
CA GLN A 83 -4.20 2.42 -21.08
C GLN A 83 -2.72 2.84 -21.20
N VAL A 84 -2.10 3.26 -20.11
CA VAL A 84 -0.67 3.57 -20.09
C VAL A 84 0.16 2.33 -20.39
N LEU A 85 -0.10 1.21 -19.71
CA LEU A 85 0.66 -0.03 -19.81
C LEU A 85 0.55 -0.71 -21.19
N TYR A 86 -0.58 -0.55 -21.89
CA TYR A 86 -0.78 -1.10 -23.23
C TYR A 86 -0.31 -0.18 -24.36
N SER A 87 0.18 1.01 -24.06
CA SER A 87 0.80 1.88 -25.07
C SER A 87 2.05 1.23 -25.64
N GLU A 88 2.33 1.49 -26.94
CA GLU A 88 3.50 0.95 -27.62
C GLU A 88 4.81 1.30 -26.92
N TYR A 89 4.90 2.51 -26.38
CA TYR A 89 6.06 2.97 -25.62
C TYR A 89 6.24 2.18 -24.33
N ALA A 90 5.17 1.98 -23.55
CA ALA A 90 5.23 1.22 -22.31
C ALA A 90 5.57 -0.25 -22.54
N VAL A 91 5.05 -0.87 -23.60
CA VAL A 91 5.40 -2.26 -23.97
C VAL A 91 6.91 -2.39 -24.26
N LYS A 92 7.49 -1.45 -25.02
CA LYS A 92 8.94 -1.41 -25.28
C LYS A 92 9.73 -1.17 -23.98
N ARG A 93 9.24 -0.27 -23.15
CA ARG A 93 9.88 0.07 -21.87
C ARG A 93 9.86 -1.09 -20.88
N PHE A 94 8.71 -1.74 -20.73
CA PHE A 94 8.55 -2.96 -19.92
C PHE A 94 9.56 -4.05 -20.32
N ARG A 95 9.70 -4.33 -21.63
CA ARG A 95 10.67 -5.33 -22.12
C ARG A 95 12.10 -5.00 -21.69
N LYS A 96 12.54 -3.74 -21.89
CA LYS A 96 13.86 -3.29 -21.46
C LYS A 96 14.08 -3.42 -19.94
N ILE A 97 13.05 -3.08 -19.13
CA ILE A 97 13.11 -3.25 -17.67
C ILE A 97 13.24 -4.74 -17.33
N LYS A 98 12.38 -5.60 -17.90
CA LYS A 98 12.42 -7.05 -17.62
C LYS A 98 13.76 -7.69 -18.04
N GLU A 99 14.30 -7.29 -19.18
CA GLU A 99 15.64 -7.73 -19.65
C GLU A 99 16.75 -7.30 -18.69
N SER A 100 16.67 -6.09 -18.10
CA SER A 100 17.65 -5.59 -17.14
C SER A 100 17.66 -6.34 -15.80
N PHE A 101 16.66 -7.16 -15.55
CA PHE A 101 16.62 -8.02 -14.37
C PHE A 101 17.39 -9.34 -14.57
N HIS A 102 17.83 -9.63 -15.79
CA HIS A 102 18.64 -10.80 -16.13
C HIS A 102 18.06 -12.14 -15.63
N GLY A 103 16.74 -12.28 -15.66
CA GLY A 103 16.03 -13.47 -15.17
C GLY A 103 15.93 -13.59 -13.65
N CYS A 104 16.37 -12.60 -12.89
CA CYS A 104 16.21 -12.60 -11.45
C CYS A 104 14.73 -12.51 -11.04
N LYS A 105 14.36 -13.21 -9.98
CA LYS A 105 13.11 -12.95 -9.24
C LYS A 105 13.17 -11.53 -8.68
N THR A 106 12.21 -10.69 -9.00
CA THR A 106 12.31 -9.26 -8.72
C THR A 106 11.26 -8.82 -7.69
N ILE A 107 11.77 -8.16 -6.66
CA ILE A 107 10.95 -7.49 -5.64
C ILE A 107 10.91 -5.99 -5.95
N ILE A 108 9.75 -5.36 -5.82
CA ILE A 108 9.61 -3.91 -5.88
C ILE A 108 9.02 -3.33 -4.60
N ALA A 109 9.57 -2.21 -4.17
CA ALA A 109 8.92 -1.32 -3.21
C ALA A 109 9.01 0.12 -3.73
N ALA A 110 7.90 0.86 -3.62
CA ALA A 110 7.83 2.21 -4.13
C ALA A 110 7.27 3.19 -3.10
N GLY A 111 7.82 4.40 -3.09
CA GLY A 111 7.34 5.46 -2.22
C GLY A 111 8.29 6.65 -2.15
N ARG A 112 8.03 7.52 -1.20
CA ARG A 112 8.92 8.62 -0.83
C ARG A 112 9.80 8.21 0.35
N VAL A 113 10.89 8.93 0.58
CA VAL A 113 11.61 8.85 1.85
C VAL A 113 10.67 9.33 2.97
N ASP A 114 10.32 8.40 3.83
CA ASP A 114 9.49 8.66 4.99
C ASP A 114 9.77 7.55 6.02
N TYR A 115 10.02 7.92 7.26
CA TYR A 115 10.31 6.97 8.33
C TYR A 115 9.16 5.97 8.58
N VAL A 116 7.91 6.36 8.26
CA VAL A 116 6.75 5.45 8.39
C VAL A 116 6.63 4.44 7.25
N LYS A 117 7.39 4.57 6.16
CA LYS A 117 7.27 3.68 4.98
C LYS A 117 7.97 2.32 5.16
N GLY A 118 8.68 2.10 6.28
CA GLY A 118 9.28 0.80 6.61
C GLY A 118 10.39 0.37 5.65
N ASN A 119 11.08 1.33 4.99
CA ASN A 119 12.14 1.00 4.03
C ASN A 119 13.35 0.38 4.70
N THR A 120 13.72 0.85 5.89
CA THR A 120 14.78 0.27 6.71
C THR A 120 14.46 -1.18 7.05
N GLN A 121 13.25 -1.47 7.54
CA GLN A 121 12.81 -2.82 7.91
C GLN A 121 12.82 -3.79 6.72
N LYS A 122 12.43 -3.32 5.53
CA LYS A 122 12.50 -4.12 4.29
C LYS A 122 13.93 -4.43 3.90
N LEU A 123 14.83 -3.45 3.93
CA LEU A 123 16.25 -3.63 3.60
C LEU A 123 16.94 -4.56 4.60
N GLU A 124 16.67 -4.41 5.89
CA GLU A 124 17.19 -5.31 6.92
C GLU A 124 16.70 -6.76 6.74
N ALA A 125 15.39 -6.94 6.41
CA ALA A 125 14.84 -8.26 6.13
C ALA A 125 15.45 -8.86 4.85
N PHE A 126 15.70 -8.04 3.83
CA PHE A 126 16.35 -8.47 2.59
C PHE A 126 17.82 -8.86 2.82
N ASP A 127 18.55 -8.12 3.66
CA ASP A 127 19.91 -8.50 4.08
C ASP A 127 19.92 -9.86 4.80
N ARG A 128 19.02 -10.04 5.78
CA ARG A 128 18.87 -11.33 6.47
C ARG A 128 18.48 -12.46 5.51
N LEU A 129 17.64 -12.19 4.50
CA LEU A 129 17.32 -13.16 3.46
C LEU A 129 18.56 -13.61 2.70
N LEU A 130 19.37 -12.68 2.18
CA LEU A 130 20.59 -12.98 1.44
C LEU A 130 21.60 -13.74 2.30
N LYS A 131 21.69 -13.40 3.60
CA LYS A 131 22.56 -14.09 4.54
C LYS A 131 22.13 -15.53 4.82
N ARG A 132 20.81 -15.76 4.98
CA ARG A 132 20.23 -17.10 5.27
C ARG A 132 20.16 -17.99 4.03
N ARG A 133 20.05 -17.39 2.83
CA ARG A 133 19.81 -18.10 1.57
C ARG A 133 20.82 -17.71 0.48
N PRO A 134 22.10 -18.13 0.63
CA PRO A 134 23.15 -17.81 -0.36
C PRO A 134 22.83 -18.29 -1.78
N GLU A 135 21.99 -19.32 -1.94
CA GLU A 135 21.56 -19.84 -3.24
C GLU A 135 20.71 -18.84 -4.04
N LEU A 136 20.24 -17.76 -3.42
CA LEU A 136 19.53 -16.64 -4.08
C LEU A 136 20.48 -15.60 -4.67
N HIS A 137 21.78 -15.63 -4.34
CA HIS A 137 22.75 -14.70 -4.92
C HIS A 137 22.78 -14.84 -6.44
N GLY A 138 22.68 -13.73 -7.14
CA GLY A 138 22.56 -13.71 -8.60
C GLY A 138 21.15 -14.03 -9.15
N LYS A 139 20.18 -14.42 -8.30
CA LYS A 139 18.84 -14.87 -8.72
C LYS A 139 17.69 -14.02 -8.21
N ILE A 140 17.97 -13.11 -7.29
CA ILE A 140 16.96 -12.19 -6.73
C ILE A 140 17.43 -10.74 -6.85
N LYS A 141 16.50 -9.82 -7.05
CA LYS A 141 16.78 -8.39 -7.14
C LYS A 141 15.71 -7.59 -6.41
N PHE A 142 16.15 -6.61 -5.63
CA PHE A 142 15.25 -5.67 -4.97
C PHE A 142 15.35 -4.29 -5.61
N VAL A 143 14.27 -3.84 -6.23
CA VAL A 143 14.13 -2.49 -6.79
C VAL A 143 13.39 -1.62 -5.78
N LEU A 144 14.05 -0.63 -5.24
CA LEU A 144 13.49 0.32 -4.28
C LEU A 144 13.43 1.72 -4.91
N THR A 145 12.23 2.23 -5.17
CA THR A 145 12.07 3.65 -5.46
C THR A 145 11.79 4.38 -4.16
N CYS A 146 12.65 5.32 -3.81
CA CYS A 146 12.59 6.04 -2.54
C CYS A 146 12.89 7.51 -2.81
N VAL A 147 11.89 8.22 -3.38
CA VAL A 147 12.03 9.61 -3.81
C VAL A 147 12.33 10.50 -2.61
N ARG A 148 13.33 11.35 -2.75
CA ARG A 148 13.75 12.28 -1.70
C ARG A 148 12.59 13.14 -1.23
N ALA A 149 12.40 13.22 0.08
CA ALA A 149 11.48 14.18 0.69
C ALA A 149 12.10 15.59 0.72
N ALA A 150 11.29 16.59 1.08
CA ALA A 150 11.80 17.94 1.32
C ALA A 150 12.97 17.92 2.31
N THR A 151 14.12 18.43 1.88
CA THR A 151 15.42 18.28 2.56
C THR A 151 15.56 19.07 3.86
N GLU A 152 14.60 19.89 4.22
CA GLU A 152 14.64 20.77 5.38
C GLU A 152 14.25 20.06 6.70
N ILE A 153 13.58 18.91 6.62
CA ILE A 153 13.12 18.19 7.80
C ILE A 153 14.14 17.12 8.17
N ARG A 154 14.81 17.31 9.31
CA ARG A 154 15.90 16.46 9.81
C ARG A 154 15.58 14.97 9.82
N ILE A 155 14.40 14.56 10.28
CA ILE A 155 14.02 13.15 10.37
C ILE A 155 13.97 12.45 9.01
N TYR A 156 13.57 13.13 7.93
CA TYR A 156 13.59 12.56 6.58
C TYR A 156 15.01 12.42 6.04
N LYS A 157 15.89 13.37 6.35
CA LYS A 157 17.30 13.28 5.99
C LYS A 157 18.01 12.12 6.70
N GLU A 158 17.71 11.93 7.98
CA GLU A 158 18.22 10.79 8.76
C GLU A 158 17.71 9.45 8.18
N ALA A 159 16.41 9.34 7.85
CA ALA A 159 15.85 8.17 7.21
C ALA A 159 16.48 7.89 5.84
N GLN A 160 16.72 8.92 5.03
CA GLN A 160 17.40 8.77 3.75
C GLN A 160 18.82 8.24 3.92
N ASN A 161 19.62 8.83 4.84
CA ASN A 161 20.97 8.38 5.10
C ASN A 161 21.01 6.91 5.54
N GLN A 162 20.09 6.48 6.40
CA GLN A 162 19.98 5.08 6.80
C GLN A 162 19.69 4.16 5.62
N ILE A 163 18.75 4.53 4.76
CA ILE A 163 18.43 3.75 3.55
C ILE A 163 19.65 3.62 2.64
N GLU A 164 20.33 4.74 2.36
CA GLU A 164 21.51 4.75 1.48
C GLU A 164 22.67 3.92 2.08
N GLN A 165 22.90 4.00 3.40
CA GLN A 165 23.89 3.19 4.11
C GLN A 165 23.57 1.70 4.04
N LEU A 166 22.33 1.28 4.29
CA LEU A 166 21.91 -0.12 4.19
C LEU A 166 22.06 -0.65 2.77
N VAL A 167 21.63 0.11 1.77
CA VAL A 167 21.77 -0.27 0.36
C VAL A 167 23.26 -0.42 0.01
N GLY A 168 24.12 0.52 0.45
CA GLY A 168 25.56 0.46 0.26
C GLY A 168 26.18 -0.77 0.92
N ALA A 169 25.78 -1.10 2.15
CA ALA A 169 26.27 -2.29 2.87
C ALA A 169 25.83 -3.58 2.19
N ILE A 170 24.54 -3.72 1.82
CA ILE A 170 24.03 -4.90 1.14
C ILE A 170 24.73 -5.10 -0.21
N ASN A 171 24.83 -4.06 -1.01
CA ASN A 171 25.50 -4.15 -2.30
C ASN A 171 27.01 -4.44 -2.14
N GLY A 172 27.68 -3.83 -1.16
CA GLY A 172 29.09 -4.09 -0.88
C GLY A 172 29.38 -5.53 -0.46
N ASN A 173 28.47 -6.14 0.33
CA ASN A 173 28.63 -7.50 0.84
C ASN A 173 28.33 -8.58 -0.19
N TYR A 174 27.38 -8.35 -1.12
CA TYR A 174 26.84 -9.45 -1.93
C TYR A 174 26.99 -9.26 -3.44
N SER A 175 27.31 -8.05 -3.95
CA SER A 175 27.43 -7.83 -5.40
C SER A 175 28.53 -8.68 -6.04
N SER A 176 28.28 -9.08 -7.27
CA SER A 176 29.29 -9.64 -8.17
C SER A 176 29.48 -8.73 -9.39
N SER A 177 30.40 -9.08 -10.28
CA SER A 177 30.63 -8.32 -11.53
C SER A 177 29.41 -8.25 -12.45
N SER A 178 28.47 -9.19 -12.32
CA SER A 178 27.27 -9.29 -13.18
C SER A 178 25.96 -9.07 -12.44
N TRP A 179 25.97 -8.88 -11.12
CA TRP A 179 24.76 -8.77 -10.33
C TRP A 179 24.90 -7.82 -9.15
N THR A 180 23.92 -6.96 -8.98
CA THR A 180 23.78 -6.07 -7.83
C THR A 180 22.41 -6.33 -7.18
N PRO A 181 22.35 -6.72 -5.89
CA PRO A 181 21.11 -7.14 -5.24
C PRO A 181 20.07 -6.03 -5.09
N VAL A 182 20.47 -4.79 -4.79
CA VAL A 182 19.54 -3.68 -4.58
C VAL A 182 19.79 -2.58 -5.58
N THR A 183 18.74 -2.19 -6.32
CA THR A 183 18.72 -0.98 -7.14
C THR A 183 17.88 0.08 -6.42
N LEU A 184 18.49 1.22 -6.07
CA LEU A 184 17.83 2.33 -5.40
C LEU A 184 17.64 3.50 -6.38
N PHE A 185 16.40 3.98 -6.52
CA PHE A 185 16.07 5.22 -7.20
C PHE A 185 15.69 6.28 -6.17
N THR A 186 16.46 7.35 -6.08
CA THR A 186 16.22 8.48 -5.17
C THR A 186 15.56 9.68 -5.85
N GLU A 187 15.63 9.74 -7.18
CA GLU A 187 14.94 10.73 -8.01
C GLU A 187 13.57 10.21 -8.45
N PRO A 188 12.62 11.12 -8.74
CA PRO A 188 11.31 10.74 -9.22
C PRO A 188 11.38 9.89 -10.50
N VAL A 189 10.76 8.73 -10.46
CA VAL A 189 10.55 7.89 -11.64
C VAL A 189 9.24 8.34 -12.30
N SER A 190 9.18 8.38 -13.63
CA SER A 190 7.94 8.72 -14.33
C SER A 190 6.83 7.73 -13.97
N LEU A 191 5.58 8.17 -13.97
CA LEU A 191 4.44 7.30 -13.65
C LEU A 191 4.37 6.09 -14.62
N LEU A 192 4.67 6.30 -15.90
CA LEU A 192 4.76 5.23 -16.89
C LEU A 192 5.85 4.22 -16.53
N ASP A 193 7.06 4.70 -16.20
CA ASP A 193 8.16 3.81 -15.81
C ASP A 193 7.81 3.05 -14.52
N LEU A 194 7.17 3.70 -13.56
CA LEU A 194 6.74 3.07 -12.32
C LEU A 194 5.76 1.92 -12.58
N PHE A 195 4.75 2.14 -13.42
CA PHE A 195 3.82 1.08 -13.81
C PHE A 195 4.52 -0.06 -14.57
N CYS A 196 5.51 0.27 -15.42
CA CYS A 196 6.32 -0.75 -16.08
C CYS A 196 7.17 -1.55 -15.08
N TYR A 197 7.71 -0.91 -14.03
CA TYR A 197 8.40 -1.60 -12.95
C TYR A 197 7.44 -2.48 -12.15
N TYR A 198 6.23 -2.01 -11.82
CA TYR A 198 5.23 -2.85 -11.16
C TYR A 198 4.94 -4.09 -12.00
N LYS A 199 4.60 -3.94 -13.28
CA LYS A 199 4.32 -5.06 -14.18
C LYS A 199 5.49 -6.03 -14.36
N ALA A 200 6.72 -5.56 -14.24
CA ALA A 200 7.92 -6.38 -14.42
C ALA A 200 8.34 -7.13 -13.14
N ALA A 201 7.91 -6.67 -11.97
CA ALA A 201 8.29 -7.25 -10.69
C ALA A 201 7.40 -8.43 -10.31
N ASP A 202 7.98 -9.47 -9.74
CA ASP A 202 7.26 -10.68 -9.31
C ASP A 202 6.59 -10.49 -7.94
N ILE A 203 7.17 -9.64 -7.08
CA ILE A 203 6.70 -9.40 -5.70
C ILE A 203 6.64 -7.89 -5.46
N CYS A 204 5.52 -7.38 -4.96
CA CYS A 204 5.44 -6.04 -4.39
C CYS A 204 5.54 -6.11 -2.87
N TRP A 205 6.51 -5.39 -2.31
CA TRP A 205 6.76 -5.37 -0.87
C TRP A 205 6.39 -4.02 -0.27
N THR A 206 5.16 -3.89 0.18
CA THR A 206 4.59 -2.65 0.70
C THR A 206 4.24 -2.82 2.18
N THR A 207 5.24 -2.61 3.04
CA THR A 207 5.11 -2.81 4.49
C THR A 207 5.47 -1.55 5.28
N PRO A 208 4.69 -0.44 5.11
CA PRO A 208 4.87 0.72 5.96
C PRO A 208 4.52 0.39 7.42
N LEU A 209 5.16 1.08 8.34
CA LEU A 209 4.87 1.00 9.78
C LEU A 209 3.45 1.50 10.08
N ARG A 210 2.98 2.46 9.29
CA ARG A 210 1.61 2.97 9.30
C ARG A 210 1.32 3.70 7.98
N ASP A 211 0.14 3.46 7.42
CA ASP A 211 -0.33 4.19 6.24
C ASP A 211 -1.85 4.30 6.25
N GLY A 212 -2.38 5.45 5.82
CA GLY A 212 -3.82 5.71 5.80
C GLY A 212 -4.59 4.78 4.88
N LEU A 213 -4.03 4.46 3.70
CA LEU A 213 -4.66 3.57 2.73
C LEU A 213 -3.64 2.74 1.95
N ASN A 214 -2.72 3.37 1.24
CA ASN A 214 -1.71 2.82 0.34
C ASN A 214 -2.24 2.47 -1.07
N LEU A 215 -2.05 3.39 -2.01
CA LEU A 215 -2.42 3.19 -3.41
C LEU A 215 -1.41 2.33 -4.19
N VAL A 216 -0.15 2.28 -3.77
CA VAL A 216 0.90 1.47 -4.41
C VAL A 216 0.49 -0.01 -4.53
N ALA A 217 -0.11 -0.56 -3.47
CA ALA A 217 -0.64 -1.91 -3.49
C ALA A 217 -1.72 -2.09 -4.57
N LYS A 218 -2.65 -1.14 -4.68
CA LYS A 218 -3.72 -1.18 -5.67
C LYS A 218 -3.19 -1.01 -7.11
N GLU A 219 -2.23 -0.11 -7.31
CA GLU A 219 -1.58 0.11 -8.61
C GLU A 219 -0.81 -1.12 -9.09
N TYR A 220 -0.07 -1.78 -8.18
CA TYR A 220 0.62 -3.04 -8.48
C TYR A 220 -0.35 -4.13 -8.92
N ILE A 221 -1.46 -4.30 -8.21
CA ILE A 221 -2.49 -5.29 -8.55
C ILE A 221 -3.05 -5.04 -9.96
N ILE A 222 -3.37 -3.79 -10.29
CA ILE A 222 -3.87 -3.44 -11.63
C ILE A 222 -2.81 -3.70 -12.70
N ALA A 223 -1.55 -3.41 -12.44
CA ALA A 223 -0.47 -3.69 -13.38
C ALA A 223 -0.29 -5.19 -13.66
N HIS A 224 -0.81 -6.06 -12.79
CA HIS A 224 -0.77 -7.53 -12.91
C HIS A 224 -2.08 -8.14 -13.44
N GLU A 225 -2.86 -7.39 -14.19
CA GLU A 225 -4.05 -7.93 -14.86
C GLU A 225 -3.74 -9.23 -15.62
N GLY A 226 -4.38 -10.34 -15.21
CA GLY A 226 -4.27 -11.64 -15.85
C GLY A 226 -2.92 -12.36 -15.72
N VAL A 227 -1.99 -11.87 -14.87
CA VAL A 227 -0.67 -12.47 -14.66
C VAL A 227 -0.39 -12.78 -13.19
N ASN A 228 0.67 -13.58 -12.95
CA ASN A 228 1.12 -13.93 -11.61
C ASN A 228 1.76 -12.74 -10.92
N GLY A 229 1.66 -12.71 -9.60
CA GLY A 229 2.34 -11.73 -8.75
C GLY A 229 2.02 -11.98 -7.29
N VAL A 230 2.84 -11.46 -6.41
CA VAL A 230 2.63 -11.57 -4.96
C VAL A 230 2.67 -10.18 -4.33
N LEU A 231 1.73 -9.92 -3.44
CA LEU A 231 1.69 -8.70 -2.63
C LEU A 231 1.99 -9.05 -1.17
N ILE A 232 3.09 -8.50 -0.63
CA ILE A 232 3.35 -8.45 0.81
C ILE A 232 2.90 -7.08 1.32
N LEU A 233 1.96 -7.08 2.25
CA LEU A 233 1.30 -5.86 2.71
C LEU A 233 1.34 -5.76 4.23
N SER A 234 1.62 -4.56 4.76
CA SER A 234 1.52 -4.32 6.20
C SER A 234 0.08 -4.43 6.68
N GLU A 235 -0.15 -5.11 7.81
CA GLU A 235 -1.44 -5.13 8.49
C GLU A 235 -1.89 -3.77 9.04
N PHE A 236 -0.98 -2.76 9.07
CA PHE A 236 -1.22 -1.39 9.54
C PHE A 236 -1.52 -0.40 8.41
N VAL A 237 -1.86 -0.87 7.22
CA VAL A 237 -2.33 -0.02 6.12
C VAL A 237 -3.83 -0.20 5.89
N GLY A 238 -4.50 0.88 5.49
CA GLY A 238 -5.96 0.83 5.26
C GLY A 238 -6.35 -0.18 4.19
N ALA A 239 -5.55 -0.36 3.14
CA ALA A 239 -5.81 -1.33 2.07
C ALA A 239 -5.81 -2.79 2.56
N ALA A 240 -5.21 -3.11 3.71
CA ALA A 240 -5.19 -4.48 4.24
C ALA A 240 -6.59 -5.03 4.51
N ILE A 241 -7.55 -4.18 4.87
CA ILE A 241 -8.94 -4.63 5.10
C ILE A 241 -9.69 -4.95 3.79
N GLU A 242 -9.23 -4.40 2.67
CA GLU A 242 -9.81 -4.65 1.33
C GLU A 242 -9.12 -5.84 0.63
N LEU A 243 -7.88 -6.16 0.99
CA LEU A 243 -6.99 -7.09 0.29
C LEU A 243 -6.55 -8.27 1.18
N PRO A 244 -7.47 -9.08 1.69
CA PRO A 244 -7.14 -10.19 2.60
C PRO A 244 -6.36 -11.33 1.92
N GLN A 245 -6.23 -11.33 0.58
CA GLN A 245 -5.43 -12.30 -0.17
C GLN A 245 -3.93 -11.95 -0.22
N ALA A 246 -3.55 -10.74 0.18
CA ALA A 246 -2.15 -10.37 0.34
C ALA A 246 -1.50 -11.15 1.49
N ILE A 247 -0.19 -11.32 1.45
CA ILE A 247 0.58 -11.78 2.61
C ILE A 247 0.61 -10.61 3.61
N LEU A 248 -0.23 -10.68 4.64
CA LEU A 248 -0.31 -9.63 5.64
C LEU A 248 0.77 -9.83 6.71
N VAL A 249 1.51 -8.78 7.03
CA VAL A 249 2.64 -8.87 7.94
C VAL A 249 2.72 -7.68 8.89
N ASN A 250 3.17 -7.96 10.12
CA ASN A 250 3.56 -6.92 11.08
C ASN A 250 4.98 -6.44 10.79
N PRO A 251 5.18 -5.22 10.28
CA PRO A 251 6.51 -4.72 9.92
C PRO A 251 7.43 -4.44 11.11
N TYR A 252 6.91 -4.48 12.34
CA TYR A 252 7.72 -4.37 13.56
C TYR A 252 8.33 -5.69 14.00
N SER A 253 7.88 -6.82 13.45
CA SER A 253 8.43 -8.14 13.72
C SER A 253 9.40 -8.54 12.62
N SER A 254 10.68 -8.61 12.94
CA SER A 254 11.71 -9.08 12.00
C SER A 254 11.47 -10.53 11.56
N GLU A 255 10.99 -11.38 12.47
CA GLU A 255 10.66 -12.77 12.18
C GLU A 255 9.50 -12.89 11.18
N LEU A 256 8.41 -12.14 11.39
CA LEU A 256 7.27 -12.16 10.46
C LEU A 256 7.62 -11.55 9.10
N MET A 257 8.49 -10.54 9.07
CA MET A 257 9.01 -9.99 7.81
C MET A 257 9.85 -11.01 7.03
N ASP A 258 10.65 -11.81 7.73
CA ASP A 258 11.46 -12.88 7.16
C ASP A 258 10.57 -14.03 6.66
N GLN A 259 9.55 -14.43 7.42
CA GLN A 259 8.57 -15.44 7.00
C GLN A 259 7.75 -14.99 5.78
N ALA A 260 7.32 -13.72 5.75
CA ALA A 260 6.53 -13.18 4.64
C ALA A 260 7.30 -13.20 3.30
N ILE A 261 8.58 -12.86 3.29
CA ILE A 261 9.37 -12.91 2.06
C ILE A 261 9.67 -14.36 1.65
N ASP A 262 9.90 -15.28 2.60
CA ASP A 262 10.10 -16.70 2.29
C ASP A 262 8.81 -17.32 1.73
N GLU A 263 7.62 -17.00 2.29
CA GLU A 263 6.31 -17.38 1.76
C GLU A 263 6.11 -16.86 0.34
N ALA A 264 6.39 -15.57 0.10
CA ALA A 264 6.23 -14.95 -1.22
C ALA A 264 7.13 -15.61 -2.29
N LEU A 265 8.35 -15.97 -1.93
CA LEU A 265 9.29 -16.63 -2.83
C LEU A 265 8.91 -18.09 -3.11
N GLY A 266 8.29 -18.76 -2.15
CA GLY A 266 7.86 -20.17 -2.24
C GLY A 266 6.45 -20.38 -2.80
N MET A 267 5.66 -19.32 -2.98
CA MET A 267 4.25 -19.42 -3.39
C MET A 267 4.12 -20.01 -4.80
N PRO A 268 3.34 -21.10 -4.99
CA PRO A 268 3.10 -21.69 -6.31
C PRO A 268 2.45 -20.70 -7.28
N GLU A 269 2.77 -20.77 -8.57
CA GLU A 269 2.25 -19.85 -9.59
C GLU A 269 0.72 -19.85 -9.68
N GLU A 270 0.10 -21.00 -9.49
CA GLU A 270 -1.36 -21.11 -9.50
C GLU A 270 -2.00 -20.35 -8.34
N GLU A 271 -1.43 -20.47 -7.14
CA GLU A 271 -1.88 -19.71 -5.97
C GLU A 271 -1.67 -18.21 -6.15
N GLN A 272 -0.51 -17.80 -6.71
CA GLN A 272 -0.24 -16.39 -7.05
C GLN A 272 -1.32 -15.85 -7.98
N ARG A 273 -1.68 -16.61 -9.05
CA ARG A 273 -2.69 -16.22 -10.02
C ARG A 273 -4.07 -16.09 -9.40
N GLU A 274 -4.47 -17.07 -8.58
CA GLU A 274 -5.76 -17.05 -7.89
C GLU A 274 -5.90 -15.86 -6.93
N LYS A 275 -4.89 -15.65 -6.08
CA LYS A 275 -4.87 -14.52 -5.13
C LYS A 275 -4.87 -13.19 -5.87
N MET A 276 -4.06 -13.04 -6.92
CA MET A 276 -4.00 -11.81 -7.73
C MET A 276 -5.32 -11.51 -8.42
N ALA A 277 -5.98 -12.51 -9.01
CA ALA A 277 -7.28 -12.35 -9.66
C ALA A 277 -8.36 -11.86 -8.69
N LYS A 278 -8.41 -12.41 -7.47
CA LYS A 278 -9.34 -11.96 -6.43
C LYS A 278 -9.07 -10.51 -6.00
N MET A 279 -7.81 -10.15 -5.80
CA MET A 279 -7.43 -8.76 -5.48
C MET A 279 -7.73 -7.80 -6.62
N TYR A 280 -7.49 -8.22 -7.87
CA TYR A 280 -7.80 -7.44 -9.07
C TYR A 280 -9.30 -7.14 -9.18
N GLU A 281 -10.16 -8.14 -8.95
CA GLU A 281 -11.61 -7.96 -8.92
C GLU A 281 -12.04 -6.91 -7.89
N ILE A 282 -11.49 -6.97 -6.68
CA ILE A 282 -11.78 -6.00 -5.61
C ILE A 282 -11.35 -4.59 -6.04
N VAL A 283 -10.11 -4.42 -6.48
CA VAL A 283 -9.55 -3.09 -6.81
C VAL A 283 -10.25 -2.48 -8.04
N SER A 284 -10.68 -3.31 -8.98
CA SER A 284 -11.40 -2.87 -10.18
C SER A 284 -12.87 -2.54 -9.89
N THR A 285 -13.50 -3.22 -8.92
CA THR A 285 -14.88 -2.94 -8.51
C THR A 285 -14.96 -1.69 -7.65
N TYR A 286 -14.03 -1.52 -6.71
CA TYR A 286 -13.99 -0.38 -5.78
C TYR A 286 -12.95 0.66 -6.22
N ASP A 287 -13.07 1.08 -7.47
CA ASP A 287 -12.20 2.04 -8.14
C ASP A 287 -12.48 3.50 -7.72
N VAL A 288 -11.76 4.44 -8.33
CA VAL A 288 -11.94 5.88 -8.07
C VAL A 288 -13.33 6.37 -8.48
N GLN A 289 -13.96 5.77 -9.50
CA GLN A 289 -15.31 6.14 -9.93
C GLN A 289 -16.35 5.71 -8.90
N TYR A 290 -16.22 4.49 -8.36
CA TYR A 290 -17.04 4.00 -7.26
C TYR A 290 -16.91 4.93 -6.03
N TRP A 291 -15.68 5.30 -5.66
CA TRP A 291 -15.40 6.23 -4.57
C TRP A 291 -16.10 7.58 -4.80
N ALA A 292 -15.92 8.18 -5.98
CA ALA A 292 -16.52 9.47 -6.32
C ALA A 292 -18.07 9.42 -6.27
N ASN A 293 -18.66 8.36 -6.85
CA ASN A 293 -20.11 8.19 -6.86
C ASN A 293 -20.68 8.04 -5.44
N ARG A 294 -20.02 7.25 -4.58
CA ARG A 294 -20.43 7.12 -3.16
C ARG A 294 -20.36 8.46 -2.43
N PHE A 295 -19.27 9.19 -2.61
CA PHE A 295 -19.10 10.49 -1.97
C PHE A 295 -20.16 11.49 -2.44
N LEU A 296 -20.38 11.61 -3.74
CA LEU A 296 -21.39 12.50 -4.33
C LEU A 296 -22.83 12.14 -3.93
N HIS A 297 -23.14 10.86 -3.74
CA HIS A 297 -24.46 10.42 -3.27
C HIS A 297 -24.81 10.99 -1.89
N HIS A 298 -23.83 11.15 -1.00
CA HIS A 298 -24.05 11.79 0.29
C HIS A 298 -24.41 13.27 0.17
N PHE A 299 -23.88 13.99 -0.84
CA PHE A 299 -24.26 15.38 -1.10
C PHE A 299 -25.67 15.50 -1.69
N SER A 300 -26.01 14.65 -2.66
CA SER A 300 -27.31 14.70 -3.34
C SER A 300 -28.47 14.45 -2.39
N ASN A 301 -28.30 13.64 -1.36
CA ASN A 301 -29.34 13.37 -0.37
C ASN A 301 -29.49 14.47 0.68
N ASN A 302 -28.51 15.36 0.84
CA ASN A 302 -28.60 16.52 1.72
C ASN A 302 -29.31 17.72 1.06
N LEU A 303 -29.34 17.79 -0.28
CA LEU A 303 -30.06 18.85 -1.02
C LEU A 303 -31.58 18.60 -1.12
N LYS A 304 -32.03 17.41 -0.71
CA LYS A 304 -33.47 17.03 -0.74
C LYS A 304 -34.13 16.97 0.64
N ALA A 305 -33.41 17.31 1.70
CA ALA A 305 -33.88 17.39 3.07
C ALA A 305 -33.86 18.85 3.57
#